data_5980544fadb552c46c484acd75637d69
#
_entry.id   5980544fadb552c46c484acd75637d69
#
_cell.length_a   1.000
_cell.length_b   1.000
_cell.length_c   1.000
_cell.angle_alpha   90.00
_cell.angle_beta   90.00
_cell.angle_gamma   90.00
#
_symmetry.space_group_name_H-M   'P 1'
#
loop_
_entity.id
_entity.type
_entity.pdbx_description
1 polymer ?
#
loop_
_entity_poly.entity_id
_entity_poly.type
_entity_poly.pdbx_seq_one_letter_code
_entity_poly.pdbx_strand_id
1 'polypeptide(L)'
;MAKYVIIKLFDSVNQVELIDTVKGFSSMNENIESSQKFPMRPVAPLGVIAMNGCEEMGRKVNEFLKNWQVDASSDQKLHSFYGSDKDGFLLEAHCPRFGTGEGKGMIKDTVRGYDLFIICDVGAYQCTYKLYGHDVPMTPDEHYADLKRIIAAVSGKAYRINVIMPMLYEGRQHRRTSRESMDCAVMLQELVAMGVSNIITFDAHDPRVQNAIPLSGFESIMPTYQMLKAMCHTYDDLRIDKHHMMVISPDEGALNRNIYYSSAMGVDMGMFYKR
;
A
#
# COMPACT_ATOMS: atom_id res chain seq x y z
N MET A 1 -8.56 -2.53 -11.51
CA MET A 1 -9.01 -1.16 -11.16
C MET A 1 -8.16 -0.56 -10.03
N ALA A 2 -7.95 -1.22 -8.91
CA ALA A 2 -7.04 -0.76 -7.84
C ALA A 2 -5.62 -0.46 -8.34
N LYS A 3 -5.09 -1.25 -9.26
CA LYS A 3 -3.77 -1.07 -9.87
C LYS A 3 -3.60 0.29 -10.56
N TYR A 4 -4.66 0.80 -11.21
CA TYR A 4 -4.65 2.11 -11.88
C TYR A 4 -4.74 3.29 -10.90
N VAL A 5 -5.49 3.15 -9.83
CA VAL A 5 -5.59 4.20 -8.79
C VAL A 5 -4.25 4.34 -8.07
N ILE A 6 -3.58 3.25 -7.76
CA ILE A 6 -2.31 3.25 -7.03
C ILE A 6 -1.15 3.68 -7.95
N ILE A 7 -1.13 3.28 -9.23
CA ILE A 7 -0.11 3.73 -10.20
C ILE A 7 -0.23 5.24 -10.42
N LYS A 8 -1.43 5.81 -10.54
CA LYS A 8 -1.60 7.26 -10.62
C LYS A 8 -1.28 8.01 -9.33
N LEU A 9 -1.43 7.41 -8.15
CA LEU A 9 -0.94 7.99 -6.89
C LEU A 9 0.56 8.30 -6.94
N PHE A 10 1.29 7.64 -7.82
CA PHE A 10 2.73 7.80 -7.98
C PHE A 10 3.16 8.60 -9.22
N ASP A 11 2.29 8.80 -10.21
CA ASP A 11 2.63 9.50 -11.46
C ASP A 11 2.46 11.03 -11.41
N SER A 12 1.77 11.59 -10.42
CA SER A 12 1.37 13.01 -10.40
C SER A 12 2.36 13.97 -9.73
N VAL A 13 3.62 13.58 -9.54
CA VAL A 13 4.66 14.52 -9.09
C VAL A 13 5.53 14.93 -10.29
N ASN A 14 5.18 16.10 -10.84
CA ASN A 14 5.90 16.93 -11.79
C ASN A 14 6.92 16.23 -12.71
N GLN A 15 6.60 16.24 -14.00
CA GLN A 15 7.53 16.14 -15.12
C GLN A 15 8.68 17.12 -14.90
N VAL A 16 9.79 16.63 -14.40
CA VAL A 16 11.10 17.21 -14.63
C VAL A 16 11.90 16.16 -15.37
N GLU A 17 12.39 16.55 -16.52
CA GLU A 17 13.28 15.86 -17.43
C GLU A 17 14.26 14.91 -16.72
N LEU A 18 13.84 13.69 -16.51
CA LEU A 18 14.72 12.54 -16.38
C LEU A 18 14.77 11.87 -17.75
N ILE A 19 15.39 12.62 -18.73
CA ILE A 19 16.53 12.27 -19.28
C ILE A 19 16.61 11.21 -20.31
N ASP A 20 17.05 11.56 -21.33
CA ASP A 20 17.63 10.91 -22.50
C ASP A 20 18.23 9.50 -22.36
N THR A 21 18.32 8.94 -21.19
CA THR A 21 18.83 7.58 -20.93
C THR A 21 17.74 6.51 -20.79
N VAL A 22 16.46 6.89 -20.69
CA VAL A 22 15.32 5.98 -20.62
C VAL A 22 14.45 6.06 -21.88
N LYS A 23 15.09 6.22 -23.03
CA LYS A 23 14.41 6.33 -24.36
C LYS A 23 13.52 5.11 -24.70
N GLY A 24 13.66 4.00 -24.02
CA GLY A 24 12.78 2.82 -24.19
C GLY A 24 11.42 2.91 -23.48
N PHE A 25 11.28 3.74 -22.44
CA PHE A 25 10.03 3.90 -21.71
C PHE A 25 9.15 5.04 -22.22
N SER A 26 9.76 6.05 -22.87
CA SER A 26 9.02 7.18 -23.46
C SER A 26 8.12 6.73 -24.61
N SER A 27 8.58 5.81 -25.45
CA SER A 27 7.78 5.30 -26.58
C SER A 27 6.60 4.40 -26.17
N MET A 28 6.61 3.85 -24.97
CA MET A 28 5.45 3.12 -24.42
C MET A 28 4.37 4.06 -23.89
N ASN A 29 4.74 5.22 -23.36
CA ASN A 29 3.76 6.19 -22.84
C ASN A 29 3.02 6.95 -23.95
N GLU A 30 3.67 7.26 -25.07
CA GLU A 30 2.99 7.94 -26.17
C GLU A 30 1.90 7.10 -26.84
N ASN A 31 2.02 5.76 -26.80
CA ASN A 31 0.97 4.86 -27.28
C ASN A 31 -0.19 4.66 -26.28
N ILE A 32 -0.02 5.04 -25.02
CA ILE A 32 -1.07 4.98 -23.99
C ILE A 32 -1.93 6.25 -24.01
N GLU A 33 -1.39 7.40 -24.43
CA GLU A 33 -2.15 8.66 -24.51
C GLU A 33 -3.15 8.69 -25.68
N SER A 34 -2.98 7.86 -26.70
CA SER A 34 -3.91 7.77 -27.84
C SER A 34 -5.04 6.74 -27.68
N SER A 35 -4.97 5.88 -26.65
CA SER A 35 -6.06 4.98 -26.36
C SER A 35 -7.19 5.75 -25.67
N GLN A 36 -8.38 5.74 -26.28
CA GLN A 36 -9.61 6.38 -25.84
C GLN A 36 -9.70 6.47 -24.32
N LYS A 37 -9.68 7.69 -23.75
CA LYS A 37 -10.00 7.96 -22.36
C LYS A 37 -11.45 7.55 -22.09
N PHE A 38 -11.67 6.27 -21.78
CA PHE A 38 -12.93 5.88 -21.19
C PHE A 38 -12.98 6.56 -19.81
N PRO A 39 -13.96 7.40 -19.54
CA PRO A 39 -14.14 7.95 -18.21
C PRO A 39 -14.38 6.80 -17.26
N MET A 40 -13.35 6.42 -16.50
CA MET A 40 -13.48 5.38 -15.47
C MET A 40 -14.33 5.93 -14.34
N ARG A 41 -15.59 5.54 -14.32
CA ARG A 41 -16.49 5.88 -13.22
C ARG A 41 -16.10 5.06 -11.99
N PRO A 42 -16.00 5.68 -10.82
CA PRO A 42 -15.82 4.94 -9.59
C PRO A 42 -17.01 3.98 -9.37
N VAL A 43 -16.71 2.80 -8.85
CA VAL A 43 -17.72 1.76 -8.61
C VAL A 43 -18.65 2.14 -7.46
N ALA A 44 -18.09 2.87 -6.48
CA ALA A 44 -18.78 3.38 -5.29
C ALA A 44 -18.00 4.59 -4.74
N PRO A 45 -18.58 5.39 -3.84
CA PRO A 45 -17.88 6.45 -3.14
C PRO A 45 -16.64 5.90 -2.45
N LEU A 46 -15.51 6.61 -2.59
CA LEU A 46 -14.24 6.22 -1.98
C LEU A 46 -14.17 6.67 -0.51
N GLY A 47 -13.75 5.77 0.37
CA GLY A 47 -13.46 6.08 1.76
C GLY A 47 -12.12 5.49 2.18
N VAL A 48 -11.35 6.24 2.96
CA VAL A 48 -10.03 5.85 3.47
C VAL A 48 -10.05 5.90 5.00
N ILE A 49 -9.72 4.80 5.64
CA ILE A 49 -9.44 4.73 7.08
C ILE A 49 -7.92 4.55 7.25
N ALA A 50 -7.29 5.48 7.95
CA ALA A 50 -5.90 5.33 8.39
C ALA A 50 -5.89 4.80 9.83
N MET A 51 -5.35 3.61 10.03
CA MET A 51 -5.19 3.01 11.35
C MET A 51 -4.11 3.75 12.15
N ASN A 52 -4.05 3.47 13.46
CA ASN A 52 -3.04 4.03 14.36
C ASN A 52 -1.62 3.81 13.79
N GLY A 53 -0.84 4.89 13.71
CA GLY A 53 0.49 4.92 13.09
C GLY A 53 0.50 5.19 11.59
N CYS A 54 -0.68 5.23 10.94
CA CYS A 54 -0.82 5.52 9.51
C CYS A 54 -1.42 6.90 9.23
N GLU A 55 -1.61 7.75 10.24
CA GLU A 55 -2.33 9.02 10.12
C GLU A 55 -1.68 9.97 9.11
N GLU A 56 -0.34 10.08 9.12
CA GLU A 56 0.39 10.91 8.17
C GLU A 56 0.26 10.38 6.74
N MET A 57 0.39 9.06 6.56
CA MET A 57 0.20 8.41 5.26
C MET A 57 -1.23 8.65 4.76
N GLY A 58 -2.24 8.46 5.61
CA GLY A 58 -3.64 8.71 5.27
C GLY A 58 -3.88 10.15 4.86
N ARG A 59 -3.31 11.13 5.58
CA ARG A 59 -3.40 12.55 5.24
C ARG A 59 -2.79 12.85 3.87
N LYS A 60 -1.59 12.34 3.57
CA LYS A 60 -0.95 12.49 2.26
C LYS A 60 -1.77 11.85 1.13
N VAL A 61 -2.27 10.64 1.35
CA VAL A 61 -3.17 9.97 0.39
C VAL A 61 -4.42 10.80 0.12
N ASN A 62 -5.03 11.34 1.18
CA ASN A 62 -6.20 12.20 1.04
C ASN A 62 -5.91 13.47 0.23
N GLU A 63 -4.76 14.12 0.44
CA GLU A 63 -4.34 15.30 -0.34
C GLU A 63 -4.18 14.96 -1.83
N PHE A 64 -3.54 13.84 -2.17
CA PHE A 64 -3.42 13.39 -3.56
C PHE A 64 -4.79 13.09 -4.18
N LEU A 65 -5.67 12.42 -3.47
CA LEU A 65 -7.02 12.13 -3.94
C LEU A 65 -7.83 13.42 -4.18
N LYS A 66 -7.71 14.40 -3.29
CA LYS A 66 -8.36 15.73 -3.47
C LYS A 66 -7.83 16.43 -4.72
N ASN A 67 -6.51 16.45 -4.94
CA ASN A 67 -5.92 17.07 -6.13
C ASN A 67 -6.42 16.39 -7.40
N TRP A 68 -6.48 15.07 -7.43
CA TRP A 68 -7.02 14.34 -8.61
C TRP A 68 -8.51 14.57 -8.82
N GLN A 69 -9.27 14.76 -7.74
CA GLN A 69 -10.69 15.14 -7.85
C GLN A 69 -10.84 16.50 -8.51
N VAL A 70 -9.99 17.46 -8.18
CA VAL A 70 -9.98 18.80 -8.81
C VAL A 70 -9.63 18.68 -10.28
N ASP A 71 -8.60 17.93 -10.63
CA ASP A 71 -8.18 17.72 -12.03
C ASP A 71 -9.26 17.02 -12.87
N ALA A 72 -10.00 16.09 -12.26
CA ALA A 72 -11.11 15.40 -12.90
C ALA A 72 -12.41 16.23 -12.94
N SER A 73 -12.50 17.30 -12.16
CA SER A 73 -13.72 18.13 -12.02
C SER A 73 -14.03 19.01 -13.22
N SER A 74 -13.12 19.08 -14.21
CA SER A 74 -13.45 19.64 -15.55
C SER A 74 -14.61 18.88 -16.23
N ASP A 75 -14.91 17.66 -15.77
CA ASP A 75 -16.06 16.87 -16.19
C ASP A 75 -17.12 16.84 -15.08
N GLN A 76 -18.11 17.73 -15.14
CA GLN A 76 -19.20 17.88 -14.15
C GLN A 76 -19.92 16.55 -13.81
N LYS A 77 -19.87 15.54 -14.68
CA LYS A 77 -20.49 14.23 -14.45
C LYS A 77 -19.70 13.36 -13.49
N LEU A 78 -18.41 13.60 -13.30
CA LEU A 78 -17.56 12.86 -12.36
C LEU A 78 -17.70 13.39 -10.92
N HIS A 79 -18.05 14.67 -10.75
CA HIS A 79 -18.19 15.30 -9.43
C HIS A 79 -19.21 14.61 -8.51
N SER A 80 -20.32 14.12 -9.08
CA SER A 80 -21.39 13.47 -8.30
C SER A 80 -21.02 12.05 -7.83
N PHE A 81 -19.98 11.44 -8.39
CA PHE A 81 -19.55 10.07 -8.06
C PHE A 81 -18.49 9.98 -7.00
N TYR A 82 -17.65 11.01 -6.81
CA TYR A 82 -16.64 11.02 -5.75
C TYR A 82 -17.26 11.19 -4.35
N GLY A 83 -18.59 11.24 -4.32
CA GLY A 83 -19.41 11.16 -3.10
C GLY A 83 -18.94 12.13 -2.06
N SER A 84 -19.41 13.30 -2.13
CA SER A 84 -19.81 13.94 -0.92
C SER A 84 -19.47 15.42 -0.81
N ASP A 85 -20.36 16.06 -0.16
CA ASP A 85 -20.24 17.33 0.55
C ASP A 85 -19.18 17.31 1.67
N LYS A 86 -18.42 16.22 1.86
CA LYS A 86 -17.32 16.12 2.82
C LYS A 86 -16.01 16.61 2.20
N ASP A 87 -15.27 17.38 2.98
CA ASP A 87 -13.96 17.92 2.61
C ASP A 87 -12.84 16.87 2.65
N GLY A 88 -13.01 15.79 1.85
CA GLY A 88 -12.01 14.73 1.66
C GLY A 88 -12.55 13.31 1.81
N PHE A 89 -11.63 12.35 1.74
CA PHE A 89 -11.90 10.91 1.69
C PHE A 89 -11.64 10.21 3.01
N LEU A 90 -11.00 10.88 3.99
CA LEU A 90 -10.69 10.27 5.28
C LEU A 90 -11.96 10.06 6.10
N LEU A 91 -12.07 8.86 6.65
CA LEU A 91 -13.11 8.44 7.59
C LEU A 91 -12.48 8.19 8.95
N GLU A 92 -13.14 8.70 10.00
CA GLU A 92 -12.62 8.61 11.36
C GLU A 92 -12.94 7.25 11.97
N ALA A 93 -11.88 6.51 12.33
CA ALA A 93 -11.96 5.25 13.03
C ALA A 93 -10.83 5.13 14.05
N HIS A 94 -11.06 4.45 15.14
CA HIS A 94 -10.07 4.21 16.19
C HIS A 94 -10.37 2.95 16.99
N CYS A 95 -9.35 2.46 17.68
CA CYS A 95 -9.45 1.27 18.55
C CYS A 95 -9.06 1.65 19.97
N PRO A 96 -9.99 2.20 20.79
CA PRO A 96 -9.72 2.46 22.20
C PRO A 96 -9.48 1.15 22.96
N ARG A 97 -8.68 1.25 24.02
CA ARG A 97 -8.39 0.14 24.92
C ARG A 97 -9.13 0.32 26.24
N PHE A 98 -9.61 -0.80 26.77
CA PHE A 98 -9.97 -0.90 28.18
C PHE A 98 -8.71 -0.96 29.04
N GLY A 99 -8.84 -0.73 30.36
CA GLY A 99 -7.70 -0.79 31.27
C GLY A 99 -6.96 -2.13 31.27
N THR A 100 -7.66 -3.21 30.93
CA THR A 100 -7.14 -4.58 30.77
C THR A 100 -6.36 -4.80 29.46
N GLY A 101 -6.31 -3.80 28.55
CA GLY A 101 -5.66 -3.90 27.24
C GLY A 101 -6.56 -4.40 26.11
N GLU A 102 -7.77 -4.88 26.41
CA GLU A 102 -8.73 -5.29 25.40
C GLU A 102 -9.14 -4.11 24.50
N GLY A 103 -9.18 -4.33 23.20
CA GLY A 103 -9.51 -3.29 22.22
C GLY A 103 -10.96 -3.35 21.77
N LYS A 104 -11.46 -2.19 21.32
CA LYS A 104 -12.78 -2.05 20.70
C LYS A 104 -12.64 -1.28 19.40
N GLY A 105 -13.10 -1.84 18.26
CA GLY A 105 -13.16 -1.10 16.99
C GLY A 105 -14.33 -0.14 16.96
N MET A 106 -14.08 1.11 16.59
CA MET A 106 -15.10 2.16 16.46
C MET A 106 -14.89 2.92 15.17
N ILE A 107 -15.97 3.11 14.41
CA ILE A 107 -16.02 3.97 13.22
C ILE A 107 -17.04 5.07 13.51
N LYS A 108 -16.62 6.33 13.39
CA LYS A 108 -17.50 7.48 13.67
C LYS A 108 -18.29 7.91 12.44
N ASP A 109 -17.70 7.73 11.26
CA ASP A 109 -18.32 8.10 10.00
C ASP A 109 -19.19 6.97 9.43
N THR A 110 -20.09 7.31 8.51
CA THR A 110 -20.80 6.29 7.75
C THR A 110 -19.86 5.65 6.73
N VAL A 111 -19.91 4.31 6.66
CA VAL A 111 -19.19 3.51 5.65
C VAL A 111 -20.14 2.82 4.66
N ARG A 112 -21.44 3.14 4.77
CA ARG A 112 -22.49 2.47 3.98
C ARG A 112 -22.32 2.75 2.49
N GLY A 113 -22.11 1.68 1.73
CA GLY A 113 -21.97 1.73 0.27
C GLY A 113 -20.61 2.26 -0.21
N TYR A 114 -19.63 2.50 0.67
CA TYR A 114 -18.32 2.96 0.27
C TYR A 114 -17.43 1.83 -0.29
N ASP A 115 -16.61 2.15 -1.28
CA ASP A 115 -15.41 1.40 -1.60
C ASP A 115 -14.35 1.80 -0.59
N LEU A 116 -14.19 0.99 0.45
CA LEU A 116 -13.44 1.32 1.66
C LEU A 116 -12.01 0.79 1.57
N PHE A 117 -11.04 1.67 1.80
CA PHE A 117 -9.63 1.35 1.92
C PHE A 117 -9.17 1.55 3.36
N ILE A 118 -8.62 0.51 3.98
CA ILE A 118 -8.09 0.55 5.34
C ILE A 118 -6.57 0.42 5.27
N ILE A 119 -5.86 1.46 5.68
CA ILE A 119 -4.39 1.48 5.73
C ILE A 119 -3.97 1.05 7.14
N CYS A 120 -3.22 -0.05 7.22
CA CYS A 120 -2.72 -0.63 8.47
C CYS A 120 -1.26 -1.01 8.32
N ASP A 121 -0.36 -0.27 8.96
CA ASP A 121 1.04 -0.64 9.09
C ASP A 121 1.26 -1.40 10.40
N VAL A 122 1.49 -2.71 10.29
CA VAL A 122 1.77 -3.56 11.44
C VAL A 122 3.18 -3.32 12.02
N GLY A 123 4.04 -2.62 11.28
CA GLY A 123 5.38 -2.22 11.71
C GLY A 123 5.43 -0.85 12.41
N ALA A 124 4.30 -0.25 12.77
CA ALA A 124 4.25 1.04 13.45
C ALA A 124 4.60 0.92 14.94
N TYR A 125 5.84 0.52 15.25
CA TYR A 125 6.32 0.24 16.62
C TYR A 125 6.35 1.48 17.55
N GLN A 126 6.21 2.69 17.02
CA GLN A 126 6.09 3.92 17.80
C GLN A 126 4.72 4.07 18.49
N CYS A 127 3.73 3.29 18.09
CA CYS A 127 2.41 3.34 18.69
C CYS A 127 2.39 2.68 20.04
N THR A 128 1.67 3.28 20.98
CA THR A 128 1.48 2.75 22.33
C THR A 128 0.00 2.74 22.70
N TYR A 129 -0.33 1.93 23.70
CA TYR A 129 -1.62 1.95 24.38
C TYR A 129 -1.46 1.87 25.90
N LYS A 130 -2.51 2.19 26.65
CA LYS A 130 -2.48 2.11 28.10
C LYS A 130 -2.94 0.72 28.57
N LEU A 131 -2.10 0.06 29.37
CA LEU A 131 -2.40 -1.19 30.08
C LEU A 131 -2.22 -0.92 31.58
N TYR A 132 -3.30 -0.96 32.35
CA TYR A 132 -3.30 -0.61 33.78
C TYR A 132 -2.60 0.72 34.09
N GLY A 133 -2.76 1.72 33.17
CA GLY A 133 -2.15 3.04 33.31
C GLY A 133 -0.72 3.18 32.78
N HIS A 134 -0.06 2.08 32.40
CA HIS A 134 1.28 2.10 31.81
C HIS A 134 1.23 2.15 30.28
N ASP A 135 2.17 2.87 29.68
CA ASP A 135 2.34 2.86 28.22
C ASP A 135 3.04 1.58 27.78
N VAL A 136 2.38 0.86 26.87
CA VAL A 136 2.88 -0.39 26.28
C VAL A 136 2.99 -0.21 24.78
N PRO A 137 4.15 -0.51 24.14
CA PRO A 137 4.29 -0.47 22.70
C PRO A 137 3.36 -1.48 22.02
N MET A 138 2.76 -1.08 20.91
CA MET A 138 1.96 -2.00 20.10
C MET A 138 2.86 -2.94 19.30
N THR A 139 2.51 -4.20 19.33
CA THR A 139 3.14 -5.25 18.52
C THR A 139 2.43 -5.39 17.17
N PRO A 140 3.04 -6.07 16.17
CA PRO A 140 2.36 -6.41 14.92
C PRO A 140 1.03 -7.13 15.14
N ASP A 141 0.95 -8.03 16.13
CA ASP A 141 -0.27 -8.77 16.48
C ASP A 141 -1.39 -7.84 16.94
N GLU A 142 -1.05 -6.80 17.70
CA GLU A 142 -2.02 -5.84 18.20
C GLU A 142 -2.54 -4.93 17.09
N HIS A 143 -1.67 -4.48 16.18
CA HIS A 143 -2.09 -3.76 14.98
C HIS A 143 -3.01 -4.62 14.11
N TYR A 144 -2.65 -5.89 13.91
CA TYR A 144 -3.48 -6.83 13.15
C TYR A 144 -4.83 -7.11 13.85
N ALA A 145 -4.82 -7.26 15.17
CA ALA A 145 -6.05 -7.40 15.94
C ALA A 145 -6.95 -6.17 15.82
N ASP A 146 -6.38 -4.97 15.82
CA ASP A 146 -7.12 -3.71 15.61
C ASP A 146 -7.70 -3.62 14.21
N LEU A 147 -6.95 -4.02 13.18
CA LEU A 147 -7.46 -4.13 11.81
C LEU A 147 -8.72 -5.00 11.77
N LYS A 148 -8.68 -6.18 12.38
CA LYS A 148 -9.85 -7.07 12.45
C LYS A 148 -11.05 -6.44 13.18
N ARG A 149 -10.79 -5.68 14.24
CA ARG A 149 -11.85 -4.95 14.98
C ARG A 149 -12.51 -3.89 14.09
N ILE A 150 -11.73 -3.15 13.29
CA ILE A 150 -12.28 -2.17 12.37
C ILE A 150 -13.07 -2.84 11.24
N ILE A 151 -12.55 -3.92 10.63
CA ILE A 151 -13.29 -4.70 9.64
C ILE A 151 -14.62 -5.21 10.22
N ALA A 152 -14.60 -5.74 11.44
CA ALA A 152 -15.82 -6.17 12.13
C ALA A 152 -16.79 -5.00 12.39
N ALA A 153 -16.29 -3.80 12.71
CA ALA A 153 -17.12 -2.61 12.91
C ALA A 153 -17.76 -2.10 11.61
N VAL A 154 -17.17 -2.35 10.44
CA VAL A 154 -17.82 -2.11 9.13
C VAL A 154 -19.10 -2.92 9.00
N SER A 155 -19.13 -4.14 9.56
CA SER A 155 -20.33 -4.96 9.70
C SER A 155 -21.08 -5.18 8.38
N GLY A 156 -20.34 -5.43 7.27
CA GLY A 156 -20.93 -5.69 5.95
C GLY A 156 -21.66 -4.51 5.31
N LYS A 157 -21.48 -3.28 5.81
CA LYS A 157 -22.17 -2.10 5.30
C LYS A 157 -21.44 -1.42 4.14
N ALA A 158 -20.14 -1.60 4.01
CA ALA A 158 -19.37 -1.10 2.88
C ALA A 158 -19.73 -1.87 1.59
N TYR A 159 -19.60 -1.23 0.45
CA TYR A 159 -19.71 -1.91 -0.85
C TYR A 159 -18.58 -2.92 -1.02
N ARG A 160 -17.35 -2.53 -0.65
CA ARG A 160 -16.16 -3.36 -0.73
C ARG A 160 -15.16 -2.92 0.36
N ILE A 161 -14.38 -3.87 0.87
CA ILE A 161 -13.29 -3.60 1.80
C ILE A 161 -11.97 -3.97 1.13
N ASN A 162 -11.05 -3.02 1.10
CA ASN A 162 -9.67 -3.21 0.64
C ASN A 162 -8.73 -2.90 1.81
N VAL A 163 -7.73 -3.74 2.02
CA VAL A 163 -6.70 -3.53 3.05
C VAL A 163 -5.39 -3.16 2.37
N ILE A 164 -4.79 -2.04 2.78
CA ILE A 164 -3.44 -1.65 2.41
C ILE A 164 -2.55 -1.90 3.62
N MET A 165 -1.65 -2.85 3.50
CA MET A 165 -0.72 -3.25 4.55
C MET A 165 0.71 -3.05 4.03
N PRO A 166 1.35 -1.88 4.30
CA PRO A 166 2.67 -1.56 3.76
C PRO A 166 3.70 -2.66 4.02
N MET A 167 3.76 -3.17 5.24
CA MET A 167 4.48 -4.38 5.58
C MET A 167 3.47 -5.52 5.78
N LEU A 168 3.57 -6.57 4.95
CA LEU A 168 2.67 -7.72 5.05
C LEU A 168 2.86 -8.44 6.38
N TYR A 169 1.82 -8.48 7.19
CA TYR A 169 1.82 -9.21 8.47
C TYR A 169 2.15 -10.69 8.22
N GLU A 170 3.06 -11.24 9.03
CA GLU A 170 3.57 -12.62 8.89
C GLU A 170 4.14 -12.97 7.49
N GLY A 171 4.51 -11.99 6.69
CA GLY A 171 5.01 -12.19 5.32
C GLY A 171 6.26 -13.06 5.23
N ARG A 172 7.05 -13.20 6.31
CA ARG A 172 8.20 -14.10 6.38
C ARG A 172 7.81 -15.56 6.61
N GLN A 173 6.63 -15.80 7.19
CA GLN A 173 6.08 -17.15 7.44
C GLN A 173 5.24 -17.61 6.24
N HIS A 174 5.87 -17.61 5.06
CA HIS A 174 5.24 -17.90 3.76
C HIS A 174 5.38 -19.34 3.30
N ARG A 175 6.19 -20.16 3.98
CA ARG A 175 6.43 -21.58 3.66
C ARG A 175 6.62 -22.38 4.95
N ARG A 176 6.36 -23.66 4.87
CA ARG A 176 6.57 -24.62 5.95
C ARG A 176 7.70 -25.56 5.58
N THR A 177 8.67 -25.75 6.45
CA THR A 177 9.78 -26.68 6.28
C THR A 177 9.73 -27.83 7.28
N SER A 178 9.01 -27.66 8.38
CA SER A 178 8.85 -28.67 9.44
C SER A 178 7.44 -28.54 10.06
N ARG A 179 7.33 -28.79 11.38
CA ARG A 179 6.08 -28.62 12.14
C ARG A 179 5.92 -27.15 12.56
N GLU A 180 5.71 -26.30 11.58
CA GLU A 180 5.57 -24.85 11.73
C GLU A 180 4.17 -24.43 11.31
N SER A 181 3.71 -23.31 11.85
CA SER A 181 2.52 -22.62 11.34
C SER A 181 2.79 -22.01 9.96
N MET A 182 1.72 -21.67 9.25
CA MET A 182 1.79 -20.89 7.99
C MET A 182 0.99 -19.61 8.17
N ASP A 183 1.47 -18.75 9.07
CA ASP A 183 0.69 -17.62 9.58
C ASP A 183 0.32 -16.61 8.50
N CYS A 184 1.19 -16.41 7.51
CA CYS A 184 0.86 -15.57 6.36
C CYS A 184 -0.38 -16.08 5.59
N ALA A 185 -0.44 -17.37 5.32
CA ALA A 185 -1.58 -17.97 4.62
C ALA A 185 -2.86 -17.91 5.47
N VAL A 186 -2.74 -18.21 6.77
CA VAL A 186 -3.86 -18.15 7.72
C VAL A 186 -4.40 -16.72 7.80
N MET A 187 -3.53 -15.72 7.92
CA MET A 187 -3.90 -14.31 7.95
C MET A 187 -4.65 -13.88 6.69
N LEU A 188 -4.12 -14.23 5.50
CA LEU A 188 -4.77 -13.89 4.23
C LEU A 188 -6.18 -14.51 4.14
N GLN A 189 -6.31 -15.78 4.51
CA GLN A 189 -7.60 -16.48 4.53
C GLN A 189 -8.56 -15.89 5.55
N GLU A 190 -8.08 -15.51 6.73
CA GLU A 190 -8.89 -14.86 7.77
C GLU A 190 -9.45 -13.53 7.28
N LEU A 191 -8.63 -12.68 6.67
CA LEU A 191 -9.09 -11.40 6.11
C LEU A 191 -10.15 -11.60 5.00
N VAL A 192 -9.94 -12.56 4.12
CA VAL A 192 -10.92 -12.90 3.07
C VAL A 192 -12.23 -13.41 3.68
N ALA A 193 -12.15 -14.29 4.70
CA ALA A 193 -13.32 -14.78 5.41
C ALA A 193 -14.08 -13.67 6.15
N MET A 194 -13.40 -12.60 6.55
CA MET A 194 -14.00 -11.40 7.14
C MET A 194 -14.60 -10.44 6.10
N GLY A 195 -14.53 -10.74 4.79
CA GLY A 195 -15.12 -9.97 3.70
C GLY A 195 -14.16 -8.96 3.06
N VAL A 196 -12.86 -9.08 3.27
CA VAL A 196 -11.86 -8.30 2.53
C VAL A 196 -11.77 -8.81 1.10
N SER A 197 -11.93 -7.91 0.14
CA SER A 197 -11.93 -8.22 -1.30
C SER A 197 -10.53 -8.13 -1.90
N ASN A 198 -9.72 -7.17 -1.44
CA ASN A 198 -8.37 -6.97 -1.94
C ASN A 198 -7.40 -6.70 -0.78
N ILE A 199 -6.22 -7.28 -0.87
CA ILE A 199 -5.10 -7.05 0.04
C ILE A 199 -3.95 -6.50 -0.79
N ILE A 200 -3.43 -5.33 -0.40
CA ILE A 200 -2.39 -4.60 -1.10
C ILE A 200 -1.21 -4.44 -0.15
N THR A 201 -0.03 -4.82 -0.59
CA THR A 201 1.21 -4.68 0.17
C THR A 201 2.35 -4.16 -0.71
N PHE A 202 3.44 -3.71 -0.09
CA PHE A 202 4.64 -3.32 -0.82
C PHE A 202 5.71 -4.40 -0.67
N ASP A 203 6.24 -4.86 -1.81
CA ASP A 203 7.40 -5.74 -1.90
C ASP A 203 7.29 -6.94 -0.94
N ALA A 204 6.24 -7.75 -1.11
CA ALA A 204 6.04 -8.95 -0.32
C ALA A 204 7.29 -9.83 -0.34
N HIS A 205 7.67 -10.36 0.83
CA HIS A 205 8.86 -11.22 0.98
C HIS A 205 8.86 -12.39 -0.02
N ASP A 206 7.70 -12.98 -0.26
CA ASP A 206 7.45 -13.93 -1.35
C ASP A 206 6.07 -13.66 -1.94
N PRO A 207 5.95 -13.15 -3.19
CA PRO A 207 4.66 -12.83 -3.80
C PRO A 207 3.77 -14.07 -4.03
N ARG A 208 4.30 -15.29 -3.93
CA ARG A 208 3.52 -16.52 -4.08
C ARG A 208 2.55 -16.76 -2.92
N VAL A 209 2.63 -15.99 -1.83
CA VAL A 209 1.63 -16.03 -0.75
C VAL A 209 0.20 -15.79 -1.26
N GLN A 210 0.04 -15.09 -2.39
CA GLN A 210 -1.26 -14.93 -3.07
C GLN A 210 -1.96 -16.26 -3.40
N ASN A 211 -1.19 -17.36 -3.53
CA ASN A 211 -1.75 -18.68 -3.81
C ASN A 211 -2.64 -19.20 -2.66
N ALA A 212 -2.54 -18.61 -1.45
CA ALA A 212 -3.41 -18.96 -0.32
C ALA A 212 -4.85 -18.45 -0.52
N ILE A 213 -5.06 -17.46 -1.39
CA ILE A 213 -6.35 -16.80 -1.64
C ILE A 213 -6.62 -16.61 -3.14
N PRO A 214 -6.65 -17.69 -3.94
CA PRO A 214 -6.64 -17.63 -5.41
C PRO A 214 -7.87 -16.94 -6.03
N LEU A 215 -8.96 -16.77 -5.27
CA LEU A 215 -10.20 -16.13 -5.74
C LEU A 215 -10.37 -14.69 -5.23
N SER A 216 -9.39 -14.16 -4.48
CA SER A 216 -9.41 -12.81 -3.91
C SER A 216 -8.28 -11.96 -4.47
N GLY A 217 -8.45 -10.65 -4.46
CA GLY A 217 -7.42 -9.72 -4.93
C GLY A 217 -6.21 -9.70 -3.96
N PHE A 218 -5.03 -9.89 -4.52
CA PHE A 218 -3.77 -9.66 -3.82
C PHE A 218 -2.81 -8.91 -4.73
N GLU A 219 -2.26 -7.81 -4.24
CA GLU A 219 -1.29 -7.02 -5.00
C GLU A 219 -0.04 -6.75 -4.17
N SER A 220 1.12 -7.15 -4.69
CA SER A 220 2.43 -6.76 -4.17
C SER A 220 3.03 -5.72 -5.09
N ILE A 221 3.10 -4.48 -4.61
CA ILE A 221 3.58 -3.32 -5.37
C ILE A 221 5.06 -3.13 -5.11
N MET A 222 5.86 -3.07 -6.19
CA MET A 222 7.28 -2.78 -6.08
C MET A 222 7.50 -1.27 -5.96
N PRO A 223 8.11 -0.77 -4.88
CA PRO A 223 8.34 0.66 -4.66
C PRO A 223 9.57 1.19 -5.40
N THR A 224 10.18 0.40 -6.29
CA THR A 224 11.48 0.68 -6.93
C THR A 224 11.53 2.07 -7.57
N TYR A 225 10.52 2.42 -8.38
CA TYR A 225 10.48 3.73 -9.03
C TYR A 225 10.53 4.89 -8.03
N GLN A 226 9.73 4.81 -6.97
CA GLN A 226 9.68 5.87 -5.96
C GLN A 226 10.98 5.96 -5.15
N MET A 227 11.61 4.82 -4.87
CA MET A 227 12.90 4.78 -4.19
C MET A 227 14.00 5.37 -5.07
N LEU A 228 14.06 5.02 -6.36
CA LEU A 228 15.02 5.60 -7.30
C LEU A 228 14.79 7.10 -7.48
N LYS A 229 13.54 7.54 -7.61
CA LYS A 229 13.19 8.96 -7.68
C LYS A 229 13.65 9.71 -6.43
N ALA A 230 13.35 9.18 -5.24
CA ALA A 230 13.78 9.78 -3.98
C ALA A 230 15.31 9.87 -3.89
N MET A 231 16.02 8.81 -4.30
CA MET A 231 17.49 8.79 -4.34
C MET A 231 18.05 9.89 -5.26
N CYS A 232 17.52 10.03 -6.47
CA CYS A 232 17.94 11.08 -7.43
C CYS A 232 17.65 12.50 -6.90
N HIS A 233 16.57 12.69 -6.14
CA HIS A 233 16.25 13.99 -5.54
C HIS A 233 17.06 14.32 -4.29
N THR A 234 17.60 13.30 -3.62
CA THR A 234 18.35 13.47 -2.37
C THR A 234 19.83 13.76 -2.63
N TYR A 235 20.36 13.22 -3.72
CA TYR A 235 21.79 13.28 -4.05
C TYR A 235 22.00 13.94 -5.42
N ASP A 236 22.32 15.24 -5.43
CA ASP A 236 22.49 16.04 -6.67
C ASP A 236 23.71 15.60 -7.49
N ASP A 237 24.71 14.98 -6.85
CA ASP A 237 25.95 14.52 -7.49
C ASP A 237 25.91 13.04 -7.91
N LEU A 238 24.76 12.40 -7.79
CA LEU A 238 24.60 10.97 -8.09
C LEU A 238 24.78 10.72 -9.60
N ARG A 239 25.76 9.87 -9.93
CA ARG A 239 26.02 9.43 -11.31
C ARG A 239 25.54 7.99 -11.48
N ILE A 240 24.46 7.84 -12.27
CA ILE A 240 23.87 6.52 -12.55
C ILE A 240 24.42 6.03 -13.89
N ASP A 241 25.61 5.45 -13.84
CA ASP A 241 26.26 4.79 -14.96
C ASP A 241 27.17 3.65 -14.47
N LYS A 242 27.59 2.77 -15.39
CA LYS A 242 28.38 1.56 -15.08
C LYS A 242 29.78 1.83 -14.49
N HIS A 243 30.29 3.05 -14.62
CA HIS A 243 31.63 3.41 -14.12
C HIS A 243 31.58 3.97 -12.70
N HIS A 244 30.42 4.48 -12.27
CA HIS A 244 30.26 5.19 -11.00
C HIS A 244 29.33 4.50 -10.03
N MET A 245 28.49 3.56 -10.51
CA MET A 245 27.49 2.92 -9.67
C MET A 245 27.37 1.42 -9.95
N MET A 246 27.13 0.67 -8.89
CA MET A 246 26.82 -0.77 -8.92
C MET A 246 25.76 -1.08 -7.88
N VAL A 247 24.84 -1.96 -8.20
CA VAL A 247 23.91 -2.54 -7.21
C VAL A 247 24.55 -3.76 -6.59
N ILE A 248 24.60 -3.81 -5.26
CA ILE A 248 25.16 -4.96 -4.54
C ILE A 248 24.06 -5.66 -3.74
N SER A 249 23.83 -6.93 -4.04
CA SER A 249 22.93 -7.77 -3.25
C SER A 249 23.62 -8.22 -1.95
N PRO A 250 22.99 -8.03 -0.78
CA PRO A 250 23.57 -8.44 0.50
C PRO A 250 23.61 -9.96 0.67
N ASP A 251 22.74 -10.70 0.00
CA ASP A 251 22.65 -12.15 0.03
C ASP A 251 21.82 -12.69 -1.18
N GLU A 252 21.69 -14.01 -1.27
CA GLU A 252 20.91 -14.66 -2.32
C GLU A 252 19.41 -14.35 -2.24
N GLY A 253 18.85 -14.11 -1.05
CA GLY A 253 17.43 -13.81 -0.84
C GLY A 253 17.00 -12.49 -1.47
N ALA A 254 17.91 -11.51 -1.54
CA ALA A 254 17.64 -10.21 -2.15
C ALA A 254 17.96 -10.16 -3.66
N LEU A 255 18.45 -11.24 -4.25
CA LEU A 255 18.99 -11.26 -5.62
C LEU A 255 17.98 -10.76 -6.66
N ASN A 256 16.79 -11.33 -6.68
CA ASN A 256 15.76 -10.98 -7.68
C ASN A 256 15.35 -9.50 -7.60
N ARG A 257 15.24 -8.96 -6.38
CA ARG A 257 14.95 -7.55 -6.15
C ARG A 257 16.07 -6.67 -6.70
N ASN A 258 17.31 -7.02 -6.42
CA ASN A 258 18.48 -6.26 -6.87
C ASN A 258 18.73 -6.36 -8.38
N ILE A 259 18.40 -7.48 -9.02
CA ILE A 259 18.38 -7.60 -10.48
C ILE A 259 17.41 -6.56 -11.08
N TYR A 260 16.24 -6.40 -10.48
CA TYR A 260 15.28 -5.41 -10.95
C TYR A 260 15.82 -3.98 -10.84
N TYR A 261 16.45 -3.62 -9.69
CA TYR A 261 17.09 -2.31 -9.52
C TYR A 261 18.22 -2.07 -10.51
N SER A 262 19.15 -3.03 -10.66
CA SER A 262 20.29 -2.90 -11.59
C SER A 262 19.81 -2.76 -13.04
N SER A 263 18.79 -3.52 -13.43
CA SER A 263 18.19 -3.44 -14.75
C SER A 263 17.50 -2.11 -15.00
N ALA A 264 16.74 -1.60 -14.02
CA ALA A 264 16.06 -0.30 -14.11
C ALA A 264 17.04 0.88 -14.26
N MET A 265 18.20 0.80 -13.60
CA MET A 265 19.24 1.82 -13.66
C MET A 265 20.26 1.60 -14.79
N GLY A 266 20.29 0.44 -15.42
CA GLY A 266 21.28 0.11 -16.45
C GLY A 266 22.70 -0.04 -15.93
N VAL A 267 22.88 -0.43 -14.65
CA VAL A 267 24.17 -0.58 -14.00
C VAL A 267 24.49 -2.04 -13.71
N ASP A 268 25.75 -2.34 -13.40
CA ASP A 268 26.18 -3.69 -13.06
C ASP A 268 25.70 -4.11 -11.67
N MET A 269 25.65 -5.42 -11.41
CA MET A 269 25.25 -5.98 -10.14
C MET A 269 26.33 -6.90 -9.58
N GLY A 270 26.60 -6.74 -8.29
CA GLY A 270 27.39 -7.65 -7.47
C GLY A 270 26.54 -8.35 -6.41
N MET A 271 27.07 -9.38 -5.79
CA MET A 271 26.41 -10.10 -4.69
C MET A 271 27.42 -10.51 -3.64
N PHE A 272 27.07 -10.33 -2.36
CA PHE A 272 27.78 -10.97 -1.26
C PHE A 272 27.23 -12.38 -1.02
N TYR A 273 28.14 -13.32 -0.86
CA TYR A 273 27.79 -14.67 -0.46
C TYR A 273 27.73 -14.75 1.08
N LYS A 274 26.57 -15.15 1.58
CA LYS A 274 26.40 -15.40 3.01
C LYS A 274 26.57 -16.88 3.28
N ARG A 275 27.62 -17.22 4.01
CA ARG A 275 27.96 -18.58 4.40
C ARG A 275 27.16 -19.04 5.60
#